data_5fe18a5d18e393d2294701878e961a13
#
_entry.id   5fe18a5d18e393d2294701878e961a13
#
_cell.length_a   1.000
_cell.length_b   1.000
_cell.length_c   1.000
_cell.angle_alpha   90.00
_cell.angle_beta   90.00
_cell.angle_gamma   90.00
#
_symmetry.space_group_name_H-M   'P 1'
#
loop_
_entity.id
_entity.type
_entity.pdbx_description
1 polymer ?
#
loop_
_entity_poly.entity_id
_entity_poly.type
_entity_poly.pdbx_seq_one_letter_code
_entity_poly.pdbx_strand_id
1 'polypeptide(L)'
;MKRNNIGQKIGAGTLVLLAAVLAIRALYGFCWSDESFYLTFAQRLWNGQKLILDEWHPVQFYSVIFYPVLSAYRAIKGTEGIYLFARFFYLLLALGVSELVFFTFSKEAGSLASFLCAASVLAYSRGNIWGLSYYNLFLLLVLTALCLAVRGRRRRLLNVLAGVCLGFSVLCVPYFAIFVVPALIWGLLKKGTRVRALWIALGIVLSA
;
A
#
# COMPACT_ATOMS: atom_id res chain seq x y z
N MET A 1 -31.85 4.17 -7.02
CA MET A 1 -30.75 3.16 -6.92
C MET A 1 -29.97 2.90 -8.22
N LYS A 2 -30.58 2.84 -9.42
CA LYS A 2 -29.86 2.56 -10.70
C LYS A 2 -28.83 3.62 -11.13
N ARG A 3 -29.08 4.91 -10.86
CA ARG A 3 -28.22 6.02 -11.30
C ARG A 3 -26.81 6.03 -10.63
N ASN A 4 -26.69 5.55 -9.39
CA ASN A 4 -25.41 5.45 -8.70
C ASN A 4 -24.49 4.36 -9.29
N ASN A 5 -25.05 3.29 -9.87
CA ASN A 5 -24.24 2.21 -10.46
C ASN A 5 -23.54 2.63 -11.76
N ILE A 6 -24.14 3.51 -12.55
CA ILE A 6 -23.53 4.00 -13.80
C ILE A 6 -22.32 4.90 -13.47
N GLY A 7 -22.49 5.88 -12.58
CA GLY A 7 -21.40 6.75 -12.16
C GLY A 7 -20.21 5.98 -11.55
N GLN A 8 -20.49 4.92 -10.77
CA GLN A 8 -19.44 4.06 -10.22
C GLN A 8 -18.71 3.26 -11.31
N LYS A 9 -19.43 2.73 -12.29
CA LYS A 9 -18.81 2.01 -13.42
C LYS A 9 -17.93 2.93 -14.28
N ILE A 10 -18.42 4.13 -14.56
CA ILE A 10 -17.67 5.15 -15.31
C ILE A 10 -16.41 5.54 -14.54
N GLY A 11 -16.51 5.84 -13.23
CA GLY A 11 -15.37 6.23 -12.41
C GLY A 11 -14.30 5.14 -12.35
N ALA A 12 -14.70 3.89 -12.11
CA ALA A 12 -13.78 2.75 -12.09
C ALA A 12 -13.11 2.53 -13.46
N GLY A 13 -13.88 2.56 -14.54
CA GLY A 13 -13.32 2.46 -15.90
C GLY A 13 -12.34 3.58 -16.22
N THR A 14 -12.60 4.80 -15.76
CA THR A 14 -11.68 5.94 -15.94
C THR A 14 -10.38 5.76 -15.14
N LEU A 15 -10.43 5.19 -13.93
CA LEU A 15 -9.21 4.85 -13.16
C LEU A 15 -8.37 3.81 -13.90
N VAL A 16 -8.97 2.80 -14.49
CA VAL A 16 -8.25 1.80 -15.32
C VAL A 16 -7.61 2.46 -16.54
N LEU A 17 -8.31 3.36 -17.23
CA LEU A 17 -7.74 4.11 -18.35
C LEU A 17 -6.58 4.99 -17.90
N LEU A 18 -6.71 5.68 -16.77
CA LEU A 18 -5.62 6.46 -16.20
C LEU A 18 -4.43 5.56 -15.86
N ALA A 19 -4.64 4.39 -15.27
CA ALA A 19 -3.58 3.43 -15.00
C ALA A 19 -2.88 2.96 -16.28
N ALA A 20 -3.61 2.76 -17.38
CA ALA A 20 -3.03 2.41 -18.67
C ALA A 20 -2.12 3.53 -19.23
N VAL A 21 -2.54 4.79 -19.12
CA VAL A 21 -1.69 5.95 -19.50
C VAL A 21 -0.44 6.01 -18.63
N LEU A 22 -0.59 5.79 -17.31
CA LEU A 22 0.53 5.77 -16.39
C LEU A 22 1.48 4.59 -16.63
N ALA A 23 0.96 3.45 -17.10
CA ALA A 23 1.77 2.30 -17.51
C ALA A 23 2.65 2.63 -18.71
N ILE A 24 2.13 3.37 -19.70
CA ILE A 24 2.95 3.86 -20.82
C ILE A 24 4.04 4.80 -20.31
N ARG A 25 3.71 5.72 -19.39
CA ARG A 25 4.69 6.60 -18.77
C ARG A 25 5.75 5.82 -17.98
N ALA A 26 5.39 4.73 -17.31
CA ALA A 26 6.31 3.91 -16.54
C ALA A 26 7.41 3.22 -17.39
N LEU A 27 7.21 3.10 -18.70
CA LEU A 27 8.23 2.61 -19.64
C LEU A 27 9.37 3.61 -19.81
N TYR A 28 9.10 4.90 -19.58
CA TYR A 28 10.04 5.99 -19.81
C TYR A 28 10.43 6.64 -18.48
N GLY A 29 11.58 7.26 -18.49
CA GLY A 29 12.07 7.98 -17.34
C GLY A 29 12.94 7.14 -16.43
N PHE A 30 13.71 7.84 -15.65
CA PHE A 30 14.72 7.29 -14.76
C PHE A 30 14.70 8.10 -13.46
N CYS A 31 14.68 7.39 -12.35
CA CYS A 31 14.92 8.01 -11.06
C CYS A 31 16.37 7.75 -10.67
N TRP A 32 17.17 8.81 -10.64
CA TRP A 32 18.62 8.71 -10.65
C TRP A 32 19.28 8.02 -9.45
N SER A 33 18.64 7.82 -8.33
CA SER A 33 19.29 7.12 -7.22
C SER A 33 18.39 6.14 -6.52
N ASP A 34 17.12 6.47 -6.35
CA ASP A 34 16.32 5.81 -5.33
C ASP A 34 15.67 4.51 -5.82
N GLU A 35 15.45 4.34 -7.11
CA GLU A 35 14.82 3.13 -7.63
C GLU A 35 15.73 1.90 -7.46
N SER A 36 17.01 2.04 -7.77
CA SER A 36 18.02 1.00 -7.51
C SER A 36 18.19 0.74 -6.02
N PHE A 37 18.21 1.80 -5.21
CA PHE A 37 18.31 1.72 -3.77
C PHE A 37 17.20 0.82 -3.19
N TYR A 38 15.95 1.04 -3.60
CA TYR A 38 14.82 0.24 -3.10
C TYR A 38 14.92 -1.24 -3.49
N LEU A 39 15.38 -1.57 -4.67
CA LEU A 39 15.55 -2.96 -5.11
C LEU A 39 16.78 -3.63 -4.48
N THR A 40 17.78 -2.85 -4.10
CA THR A 40 19.01 -3.36 -3.47
C THR A 40 18.74 -4.07 -2.16
N PHE A 41 17.75 -3.66 -1.36
CA PHE A 41 17.41 -4.36 -0.12
C PHE A 41 16.93 -5.80 -0.37
N ALA A 42 16.11 -6.02 -1.40
CA ALA A 42 15.71 -7.38 -1.77
C ALA A 42 16.92 -8.18 -2.29
N GLN A 43 17.81 -7.55 -3.06
CA GLN A 43 19.04 -8.19 -3.56
C GLN A 43 19.99 -8.60 -2.41
N ARG A 44 20.10 -7.78 -1.37
CA ARG A 44 20.89 -8.10 -0.18
C ARG A 44 20.36 -9.35 0.53
N LEU A 45 19.03 -9.46 0.70
CA LEU A 45 18.40 -10.65 1.25
C LEU A 45 18.68 -11.90 0.39
N TRP A 46 18.67 -11.78 -0.94
CA TRP A 46 19.04 -12.88 -1.84
C TRP A 46 20.50 -13.33 -1.69
N ASN A 47 21.37 -12.41 -1.32
CA ASN A 47 22.80 -12.69 -1.07
C ASN A 47 23.06 -13.20 0.34
N GLY A 48 22.00 -13.47 1.14
CA GLY A 48 22.11 -13.99 2.50
C GLY A 48 22.48 -12.93 3.55
N GLN A 49 22.45 -11.64 3.19
CA GLN A 49 22.68 -10.57 4.16
C GLN A 49 21.50 -10.46 5.13
N LYS A 50 21.82 -10.14 6.37
CA LYS A 50 20.85 -10.06 7.47
C LYS A 50 20.43 -8.60 7.71
N LEU A 51 19.13 -8.38 7.84
CA LEU A 51 18.61 -7.07 8.25
C LEU A 51 19.21 -6.68 9.61
N ILE A 52 19.42 -5.39 9.83
CA ILE A 52 19.99 -4.77 11.04
C ILE A 52 21.49 -5.06 11.21
N LEU A 53 21.95 -6.27 10.94
CA LEU A 53 23.36 -6.64 11.16
C LEU A 53 24.27 -6.13 10.03
N ASP A 54 23.84 -6.30 8.78
CA ASP A 54 24.64 -5.95 7.60
C ASP A 54 24.23 -4.60 7.01
N GLU A 55 23.12 -4.03 7.47
CA GLU A 55 22.61 -2.73 7.03
C GLU A 55 21.87 -2.02 8.16
N TRP A 56 22.17 -0.75 8.35
CA TRP A 56 21.61 0.09 9.43
C TRP A 56 20.44 1.00 9.01
N HIS A 57 19.98 0.90 7.78
CA HIS A 57 18.93 1.80 7.31
C HIS A 57 17.59 1.49 7.99
N PRO A 58 16.94 2.47 8.66
CA PRO A 58 15.76 2.21 9.50
C PRO A 58 14.54 1.70 8.73
N VAL A 59 14.47 1.94 7.42
CA VAL A 59 13.33 1.51 6.59
C VAL A 59 13.57 0.19 5.87
N GLN A 60 14.64 -0.53 6.15
CA GLN A 60 15.00 -1.78 5.47
C GLN A 60 13.93 -2.88 5.51
N PHE A 61 13.07 -2.87 6.54
CA PHE A 61 12.04 -3.90 6.74
C PHE A 61 10.95 -3.92 5.66
N TYR A 62 10.73 -2.83 4.92
CA TYR A 62 9.78 -2.84 3.81
C TYR A 62 10.14 -3.88 2.75
N SER A 63 11.42 -4.21 2.60
CA SER A 63 11.89 -5.20 1.62
C SER A 63 11.34 -6.59 1.88
N VAL A 64 11.10 -6.96 3.14
CA VAL A 64 10.50 -8.25 3.51
C VAL A 64 9.14 -8.44 2.85
N ILE A 65 8.36 -7.37 2.72
CA ILE A 65 7.02 -7.41 2.12
C ILE A 65 7.10 -7.72 0.63
N PHE A 66 8.11 -7.18 -0.06
CA PHE A 66 8.30 -7.40 -1.51
C PHE A 66 9.17 -8.60 -1.84
N TYR A 67 9.97 -9.06 -0.91
CA TYR A 67 10.91 -10.15 -1.13
C TYR A 67 10.30 -11.37 -1.79
N PRO A 68 9.11 -11.88 -1.37
CA PRO A 68 8.50 -13.04 -2.01
C PRO A 68 8.18 -12.80 -3.50
N VAL A 69 7.63 -11.63 -3.83
CA VAL A 69 7.23 -11.27 -5.19
C VAL A 69 8.44 -11.08 -6.10
N LEU A 70 9.45 -10.35 -5.63
CA LEU A 70 10.69 -10.14 -6.36
C LEU A 70 11.49 -11.44 -6.51
N SER A 71 11.46 -12.31 -5.50
CA SER A 71 12.10 -13.63 -5.55
C SER A 71 11.44 -14.55 -6.58
N ALA A 72 10.10 -14.53 -6.66
CA ALA A 72 9.37 -15.27 -7.69
C ALA A 72 9.70 -14.75 -9.09
N TYR A 73 9.76 -13.44 -9.28
CA TYR A 73 10.18 -12.87 -10.57
C TYR A 73 11.61 -13.30 -10.92
N ARG A 74 12.54 -13.17 -9.97
CA ARG A 74 13.95 -13.55 -10.15
C ARG A 74 14.10 -15.03 -10.54
N ALA A 75 13.31 -15.92 -9.95
CA ALA A 75 13.36 -17.35 -10.27
C ALA A 75 12.96 -17.64 -11.72
N ILE A 76 12.12 -16.81 -12.35
CA ILE A 76 11.61 -17.01 -13.72
C ILE A 76 12.47 -16.26 -14.75
N LYS A 77 12.88 -15.02 -14.47
CA LYS A 77 13.51 -14.08 -15.41
C LYS A 77 14.91 -13.62 -14.99
N GLY A 78 15.41 -14.07 -13.84
CA GLY A 78 16.63 -13.50 -13.28
C GLY A 78 16.43 -12.06 -12.82
N THR A 79 17.42 -11.22 -13.06
CA THR A 79 17.34 -9.78 -12.74
C THR A 79 16.97 -8.92 -13.96
N GLU A 80 16.82 -9.52 -15.13
CA GLU A 80 16.48 -8.79 -16.34
C GLU A 80 15.09 -8.18 -16.25
N GLY A 81 14.97 -6.88 -16.52
CA GLY A 81 13.69 -6.16 -16.48
C GLY A 81 13.09 -5.97 -15.10
N ILE A 82 13.80 -6.24 -14.00
CA ILE A 82 13.27 -6.19 -12.63
C ILE A 82 12.75 -4.79 -12.25
N TYR A 83 13.38 -3.72 -12.76
CA TYR A 83 12.90 -2.35 -12.55
C TYR A 83 11.52 -2.13 -13.16
N LEU A 84 11.36 -2.56 -14.40
CA LEU A 84 10.09 -2.42 -15.11
C LEU A 84 9.00 -3.27 -14.46
N PHE A 85 9.33 -4.49 -14.06
CA PHE A 85 8.44 -5.33 -13.27
C PHE A 85 8.00 -4.65 -11.97
N ALA A 86 8.93 -4.08 -11.21
CA ALA A 86 8.64 -3.39 -9.95
C ALA A 86 7.72 -2.17 -10.17
N ARG A 87 7.89 -1.42 -11.26
CA ARG A 87 7.03 -0.30 -11.64
C ARG A 87 5.60 -0.76 -11.97
N PHE A 88 5.46 -1.78 -12.81
CA PHE A 88 4.14 -2.31 -13.15
C PHE A 88 3.44 -2.96 -11.96
N PHE A 89 4.18 -3.68 -11.14
CA PHE A 89 3.63 -4.26 -9.92
C PHE A 89 3.14 -3.18 -8.95
N TYR A 90 3.93 -2.12 -8.74
CA TYR A 90 3.48 -0.97 -7.96
C TYR A 90 2.22 -0.32 -8.53
N LEU A 91 2.18 -0.09 -9.85
CA LEU A 91 1.02 0.51 -10.51
C LEU A 91 -0.24 -0.35 -10.35
N LEU A 92 -0.11 -1.67 -10.41
CA LEU A 92 -1.22 -2.59 -10.13
C LEU A 92 -1.73 -2.47 -8.69
N LEU A 93 -0.83 -2.40 -7.71
CA LEU A 93 -1.19 -2.18 -6.31
C LEU A 93 -1.87 -0.81 -6.13
N ALA A 94 -1.31 0.24 -6.73
CA ALA A 94 -1.87 1.59 -6.66
C ALA A 94 -3.28 1.66 -7.29
N LEU A 95 -3.50 0.99 -8.42
CA LEU A 95 -4.83 0.87 -9.03
C LEU A 95 -5.80 0.15 -8.07
N GLY A 96 -5.40 -0.98 -7.51
CA GLY A 96 -6.25 -1.73 -6.57
C GLY A 96 -6.64 -0.90 -5.34
N VAL A 97 -5.70 -0.13 -4.78
CA VAL A 97 -5.99 0.76 -3.64
C VAL A 97 -6.84 1.95 -4.06
N SER A 98 -6.62 2.52 -5.24
CA SER A 98 -7.44 3.61 -5.79
C SER A 98 -8.89 3.18 -5.99
N GLU A 99 -9.11 2.00 -6.57
CA GLU A 99 -10.45 1.40 -6.69
C GLU A 99 -11.07 1.16 -5.31
N LEU A 100 -10.30 0.64 -4.35
CA LEU A 100 -10.77 0.43 -2.98
C LEU A 100 -11.21 1.74 -2.32
N VAL A 101 -10.46 2.83 -2.47
CA VAL A 101 -10.79 4.18 -2.00
C VAL A 101 -12.08 4.66 -2.68
N PHE A 102 -12.12 4.59 -4.01
CA PHE A 102 -13.28 5.01 -4.79
C PHE A 102 -14.57 4.32 -4.33
N PHE A 103 -14.58 2.99 -4.29
CA PHE A 103 -15.77 2.23 -3.87
C PHE A 103 -16.10 2.34 -2.38
N THR A 104 -15.13 2.70 -1.53
CA THR A 104 -15.39 2.89 -0.10
C THR A 104 -16.15 4.17 0.13
N PHE A 105 -15.77 5.25 -0.54
CA PHE A 105 -16.28 6.59 -0.24
C PHE A 105 -17.33 7.10 -1.24
N SER A 106 -17.50 6.46 -2.40
CA SER A 106 -18.42 6.95 -3.45
C SER A 106 -19.88 7.09 -3.01
N LYS A 107 -20.32 6.33 -2.01
CA LYS A 107 -21.68 6.42 -1.47
C LYS A 107 -21.86 7.58 -0.50
N GLU A 108 -20.82 7.94 0.24
CA GLU A 108 -20.88 8.96 1.29
C GLU A 108 -20.46 10.34 0.76
N ALA A 109 -19.35 10.41 0.03
CA ALA A 109 -18.80 11.66 -0.50
C ALA A 109 -19.22 12.00 -1.95
N GLY A 110 -19.97 11.11 -2.59
CA GLY A 110 -20.35 11.24 -4.00
C GLY A 110 -19.25 10.75 -4.96
N SER A 111 -19.68 10.42 -6.19
CA SER A 111 -18.80 9.77 -7.18
C SER A 111 -17.64 10.66 -7.62
N LEU A 112 -17.88 11.98 -7.81
CA LEU A 112 -16.83 12.89 -8.30
C LEU A 112 -15.73 13.09 -7.27
N ALA A 113 -16.08 13.43 -6.02
CA ALA A 113 -15.09 13.64 -4.97
C ALA A 113 -14.26 12.37 -4.70
N SER A 114 -14.93 11.22 -4.64
CA SER A 114 -14.25 9.93 -4.45
C SER A 114 -13.36 9.56 -5.63
N PHE A 115 -13.76 9.89 -6.86
CA PHE A 115 -12.94 9.70 -8.05
C PHE A 115 -11.69 10.58 -8.01
N LEU A 116 -11.82 11.86 -7.67
CA LEU A 116 -10.66 12.76 -7.57
C LEU A 116 -9.67 12.28 -6.50
N CYS A 117 -10.16 11.85 -5.34
CA CYS A 117 -9.31 11.25 -4.31
C CYS A 117 -8.60 9.98 -4.81
N ALA A 118 -9.32 9.07 -5.46
CA ALA A 118 -8.76 7.83 -5.99
C ALA A 118 -7.76 8.09 -7.12
N ALA A 119 -8.04 9.02 -8.02
CA ALA A 119 -7.14 9.44 -9.08
C ALA A 119 -5.86 10.08 -8.51
N SER A 120 -5.96 10.86 -7.44
CA SER A 120 -4.81 11.43 -6.75
C SER A 120 -3.92 10.35 -6.13
N VAL A 121 -4.51 9.28 -5.56
CA VAL A 121 -3.76 8.13 -5.04
C VAL A 121 -3.02 7.41 -6.17
N LEU A 122 -3.70 7.17 -7.29
CA LEU A 122 -3.12 6.49 -8.45
C LEU A 122 -2.00 7.32 -9.11
N ALA A 123 -2.19 8.63 -9.20
CA ALA A 123 -1.23 9.54 -9.80
C ALA A 123 -0.06 9.92 -8.86
N TYR A 124 -0.16 9.58 -7.57
CA TYR A 124 0.87 9.93 -6.60
C TYR A 124 2.17 9.18 -6.90
N SER A 125 3.25 9.95 -7.00
CA SER A 125 4.61 9.41 -7.06
C SER A 125 5.55 10.36 -6.32
N ARG A 126 6.18 9.88 -5.26
CA ARG A 126 7.18 10.66 -4.55
C ARG A 126 8.48 10.72 -5.36
N GLY A 127 8.95 11.94 -5.66
CA GLY A 127 10.20 12.11 -6.39
C GLY A 127 10.22 11.50 -7.80
N ASN A 128 9.05 11.38 -8.44
CA ASN A 128 8.90 10.72 -9.75
C ASN A 128 9.16 9.20 -9.75
N ILE A 129 9.19 8.56 -8.58
CA ILE A 129 9.45 7.13 -8.44
C ILE A 129 8.14 6.36 -8.49
N TRP A 130 7.93 5.65 -9.58
CA TRP A 130 6.77 4.76 -9.81
C TRP A 130 7.13 3.32 -9.47
N GLY A 131 7.73 3.10 -8.34
CA GLY A 131 8.25 1.80 -7.97
C GLY A 131 7.93 1.43 -6.52
N LEU A 132 8.42 0.26 -6.15
CA LEU A 132 8.26 -0.33 -4.84
C LEU A 132 9.17 0.36 -3.82
N SER A 133 8.81 1.60 -3.43
CA SER A 133 9.50 2.31 -2.35
C SER A 133 8.76 2.14 -1.03
N TYR A 134 9.47 2.31 0.08
CA TYR A 134 8.84 2.27 1.40
C TYR A 134 7.78 3.37 1.59
N TYR A 135 7.97 4.55 0.98
CA TYR A 135 6.97 5.62 1.02
C TYR A 135 5.70 5.28 0.25
N ASN A 136 5.86 4.76 -0.96
CA ASN A 136 4.74 4.40 -1.82
C ASN A 136 3.95 3.26 -1.20
N LEU A 137 4.64 2.23 -0.70
CA LEU A 137 3.99 1.12 -0.02
C LEU A 137 3.31 1.56 1.27
N PHE A 138 3.98 2.39 2.08
CA PHE A 138 3.41 2.98 3.29
C PHE A 138 2.06 3.65 3.00
N LEU A 139 2.01 4.54 2.00
CA LEU A 139 0.78 5.23 1.62
C LEU A 139 -0.34 4.24 1.25
N LEU A 140 -0.03 3.27 0.39
CA LEU A 140 -1.01 2.27 -0.04
C LEU A 140 -1.52 1.43 1.14
N LEU A 141 -0.64 1.02 2.05
CA LEU A 141 -1.01 0.23 3.23
C LEU A 141 -1.89 1.03 4.20
N VAL A 142 -1.55 2.29 4.47
CA VAL A 142 -2.37 3.16 5.34
C VAL A 142 -3.74 3.40 4.74
N LEU A 143 -3.84 3.71 3.45
CA LEU A 143 -5.11 3.90 2.77
C LEU A 143 -5.95 2.63 2.75
N THR A 144 -5.33 1.47 2.50
CA THR A 144 -5.99 0.17 2.59
C THR A 144 -6.52 -0.08 3.99
N ALA A 145 -5.71 0.16 5.03
CA ALA A 145 -6.13 0.01 6.41
C ALA A 145 -7.33 0.89 6.75
N LEU A 146 -7.30 2.16 6.33
CA LEU A 146 -8.43 3.10 6.52
C LEU A 146 -9.70 2.60 5.83
N CYS A 147 -9.62 2.19 4.57
CA CYS A 147 -10.77 1.67 3.82
C CYS A 147 -11.33 0.39 4.46
N LEU A 148 -10.47 -0.55 4.85
CA LEU A 148 -10.87 -1.77 5.55
C LEU A 148 -11.50 -1.45 6.89
N ALA A 149 -10.94 -0.51 7.63
CA ALA A 149 -11.48 -0.06 8.90
C ALA A 149 -12.86 0.60 8.74
N VAL A 150 -13.10 1.41 7.71
CA VAL A 150 -14.42 2.00 7.42
C VAL A 150 -15.43 0.91 7.10
N ARG A 151 -15.10 -0.01 6.21
CA ARG A 151 -15.96 -1.13 5.81
C ARG A 151 -16.14 -2.18 6.92
N GLY A 152 -15.15 -2.28 7.80
CA GLY A 152 -15.04 -3.31 8.84
C GLY A 152 -15.82 -3.03 10.13
N ARG A 153 -16.69 -1.99 10.19
CA ARG A 153 -17.39 -1.61 11.43
C ARG A 153 -18.02 -2.78 12.18
N ARG A 154 -18.52 -3.81 11.48
CA ARG A 154 -19.15 -5.01 12.05
C ARG A 154 -18.48 -6.32 11.63
N ARG A 155 -17.33 -6.28 10.94
CA ARG A 155 -16.65 -7.45 10.36
C ARG A 155 -15.27 -7.62 10.99
N ARG A 156 -15.10 -8.62 11.85
CA ARG A 156 -13.85 -8.90 12.58
C ARG A 156 -12.66 -9.06 11.63
N LEU A 157 -12.82 -9.85 10.58
CA LEU A 157 -11.76 -10.11 9.59
C LEU A 157 -11.22 -8.83 8.94
N LEU A 158 -12.10 -7.90 8.55
CA LEU A 158 -11.65 -6.63 7.95
C LEU A 158 -10.88 -5.76 8.94
N ASN A 159 -11.19 -5.83 10.24
CA ASN A 159 -10.42 -5.12 11.25
C ASN A 159 -9.05 -5.77 11.49
N VAL A 160 -8.96 -7.10 11.46
CA VAL A 160 -7.66 -7.81 11.51
C VAL A 160 -6.81 -7.44 10.29
N LEU A 161 -7.37 -7.50 9.10
CA LEU A 161 -6.65 -7.12 7.87
C LEU A 161 -6.23 -5.64 7.89
N ALA A 162 -7.05 -4.74 8.43
CA ALA A 162 -6.66 -3.35 8.65
C ALA A 162 -5.47 -3.25 9.60
N GLY A 163 -5.44 -4.05 10.65
CA GLY A 163 -4.32 -4.15 11.58
C GLY A 163 -3.04 -4.66 10.91
N VAL A 164 -3.13 -5.71 10.10
CA VAL A 164 -2.00 -6.23 9.31
C VAL A 164 -1.43 -5.13 8.40
N CYS A 165 -2.28 -4.40 7.69
CA CYS A 165 -1.82 -3.28 6.85
C CYS A 165 -1.15 -2.17 7.69
N LEU A 166 -1.68 -1.85 8.88
CA LEU A 166 -1.04 -0.87 9.78
C LEU A 166 0.30 -1.36 10.29
N GLY A 167 0.44 -2.63 10.68
CA GLY A 167 1.70 -3.19 11.11
C GLY A 167 2.75 -3.16 10.00
N PHE A 168 2.41 -3.59 8.79
CA PHE A 168 3.28 -3.45 7.63
C PHE A 168 3.61 -2.00 7.29
N SER A 169 2.70 -1.04 7.51
CA SER A 169 3.01 0.37 7.33
C SER A 169 4.06 0.87 8.33
N VAL A 170 4.04 0.37 9.56
CA VAL A 170 5.07 0.66 10.57
C VAL A 170 6.42 0.04 10.17
N LEU A 171 6.43 -1.16 9.58
CA LEU A 171 7.66 -1.75 9.04
C LEU A 171 8.23 -0.92 7.87
N CYS A 172 7.39 -0.32 7.04
CA CYS A 172 7.85 0.60 5.99
C CYS A 172 8.41 1.91 6.56
N VAL A 173 7.75 2.45 7.58
CA VAL A 173 8.05 3.77 8.17
C VAL A 173 7.95 3.67 9.69
N PRO A 174 9.02 3.24 10.40
CA PRO A 174 8.96 2.90 11.84
C PRO A 174 8.45 4.03 12.73
N TYR A 175 8.78 5.27 12.43
CA TYR A 175 8.31 6.42 13.21
C TYR A 175 6.79 6.65 13.11
N PHE A 176 6.08 5.99 12.19
CA PHE A 176 4.63 6.00 12.13
C PHE A 176 3.96 5.33 13.34
N ALA A 177 4.70 4.50 14.08
CA ALA A 177 4.26 3.92 15.35
C ALA A 177 3.79 4.98 16.35
N ILE A 178 4.36 6.19 16.30
CA ILE A 178 3.97 7.34 17.11
C ILE A 178 2.48 7.72 16.96
N PHE A 179 1.89 7.44 15.80
CA PHE A 179 0.46 7.69 15.54
C PHE A 179 -0.38 6.44 15.80
N VAL A 180 0.14 5.25 15.44
CA VAL A 180 -0.60 3.99 15.56
C VAL A 180 -0.81 3.61 17.03
N VAL A 181 0.22 3.72 17.87
CA VAL A 181 0.15 3.32 19.29
C VAL A 181 -0.86 4.16 20.07
N PRO A 182 -0.83 5.51 20.05
CA PRO A 182 -1.85 6.31 20.73
C PRO A 182 -3.26 6.08 20.20
N ALA A 183 -3.42 5.89 18.86
CA ALA A 183 -4.72 5.62 18.28
C ALA A 183 -5.30 4.28 18.75
N LEU A 184 -4.47 3.26 18.91
CA LEU A 184 -4.87 1.97 19.48
C LEU A 184 -5.25 2.09 20.95
N ILE A 185 -4.41 2.75 21.76
CA ILE A 185 -4.69 2.98 23.18
C ILE A 185 -6.02 3.71 23.35
N TRP A 186 -6.23 4.78 22.59
CA TRP A 186 -7.50 5.50 22.57
C TRP A 186 -8.68 4.60 22.21
N GLY A 187 -8.51 3.79 21.15
CA GLY A 187 -9.54 2.84 20.71
C GLY A 187 -9.89 1.78 21.76
N LEU A 188 -8.89 1.32 22.52
CA LEU A 188 -9.06 0.33 23.61
C LEU A 188 -9.72 0.94 24.84
N LEU A 189 -9.44 2.18 25.17
CA LEU A 189 -10.02 2.88 26.32
C LEU A 189 -11.48 3.26 26.08
N LYS A 190 -11.86 3.58 24.85
CA LYS A 190 -13.23 3.97 24.50
C LYS A 190 -14.14 2.75 24.37
N LYS A 191 -15.14 2.60 25.25
CA LYS A 191 -16.07 1.44 25.31
C LYS A 191 -16.68 1.06 23.94
N GLY A 192 -17.08 2.02 23.12
CA GLY A 192 -17.73 1.78 21.83
C GLY A 192 -16.80 1.25 20.71
N THR A 193 -15.48 1.37 20.86
CA THR A 193 -14.48 0.98 19.86
C THR A 193 -13.54 -0.13 20.33
N ARG A 194 -13.59 -0.51 21.62
CA ARG A 194 -12.66 -1.44 22.26
C ARG A 194 -12.53 -2.78 21.53
N VAL A 195 -13.64 -3.43 21.21
CA VAL A 195 -13.63 -4.73 20.52
C VAL A 195 -12.99 -4.61 19.13
N ARG A 196 -13.25 -3.53 18.42
CA ARG A 196 -12.66 -3.25 17.12
C ARG A 196 -11.16 -3.01 17.24
N ALA A 197 -10.73 -2.21 18.21
CA ALA A 197 -9.31 -1.95 18.47
C ALA A 197 -8.55 -3.22 18.83
N LEU A 198 -9.16 -4.17 19.55
CA LEU A 198 -8.57 -5.49 19.81
C LEU A 198 -8.31 -6.29 18.53
N TRP A 199 -9.26 -6.31 17.59
CA TRP A 199 -9.05 -6.99 16.30
C TRP A 199 -7.97 -6.32 15.45
N ILE A 200 -7.90 -4.99 15.47
CA ILE A 200 -6.81 -4.24 14.79
C ILE A 200 -5.47 -4.55 15.47
N ALA A 201 -5.40 -4.53 16.79
CA ALA A 201 -4.18 -4.87 17.53
C ALA A 201 -3.72 -6.30 17.22
N LEU A 202 -4.64 -7.27 17.16
CA LEU A 202 -4.32 -8.65 16.74
C LEU A 202 -3.71 -8.67 15.34
N GLY A 203 -4.25 -7.91 14.39
CA GLY A 203 -3.70 -7.81 13.05
C GLY A 203 -2.28 -7.24 13.03
N ILE A 204 -2.00 -6.22 13.84
CA ILE A 204 -0.64 -5.65 13.96
C ILE A 204 0.34 -6.69 14.51
N VAL A 205 -0.05 -7.43 15.53
CA VAL A 205 0.80 -8.51 16.10
C VAL A 205 1.07 -9.60 15.06
N LEU A 206 0.09 -9.94 14.21
CA LEU A 206 0.27 -10.94 13.15
C LEU A 206 1.18 -10.48 12.01
N SER A 207 1.50 -9.19 11.91
CA SER A 207 2.39 -8.63 10.90
C SER A 207 3.84 -8.45 11.40
N ALA A 208 4.07 -8.65 12.69
CA ALA A 208 5.39 -8.54 13.31
C ALA A 208 6.13 -9.88 13.27
#